data_670e7d2fd3733ab94fa361dd498a53db
#
_entry.id   670e7d2fd3733ab94fa361dd498a53db
#
_cell.length_a   1.000
_cell.length_b   1.000
_cell.length_c   1.000
_cell.angle_alpha   90.00
_cell.angle_beta   90.00
_cell.angle_gamma   90.00
#
_symmetry.space_group_name_H-M   'P 1'
#
loop_
_entity.id
_entity.type
_entity.pdbx_description
1 polymer ?
#
loop_
_entity_poly.entity_id
_entity_poly.type
_entity_poly.pdbx_seq_one_letter_code
_entity_poly.pdbx_strand_id
1 'polypeptide(L)'
;NKSSIANIHTLSSVCAMLLFLPCSGVLSKLAMLTVPDNAEEAQELSMPVLDERLFKSPAVALQQAKNAVVKMSRRAARNVNLAAPLLLKMDEDTVSAIKVRENLIDRMEVAISNYLIKMTDQELGDDESHAVTELLNFVTEFERIGDYAVNIMEKAEELNEKEASFSESAQKELILLEKAVERILTVTGEAFEGDDTQKAMQVEPLEEVIDVMVERLRDQHIRRLKDGVCSIDTGVVFLDVLNNVERISDHCSNVAVRMIGMEGGEDYDSHTLKSIMHHNPTKDYMLEYEQCRKEYLVPLEQMEA
;
A
#
# COMPACT_ATOMS: atom_id res chain seq x y z
N ASN A 1 -10.94 -45.32 31.93
CA ASN A 1 -9.51 -45.55 31.64
C ASN A 1 -9.07 -44.51 30.58
N LYS A 2 -8.04 -43.69 30.88
CA LYS A 2 -7.53 -42.66 29.95
C LYS A 2 -7.08 -43.27 28.61
N SER A 3 -6.53 -44.48 28.62
CA SER A 3 -6.16 -45.23 27.39
C SER A 3 -7.35 -45.54 26.50
N SER A 4 -8.51 -45.90 27.06
CA SER A 4 -9.70 -46.23 26.26
C SER A 4 -10.29 -45.03 25.57
N ILE A 5 -10.21 -43.85 26.21
CA ILE A 5 -10.68 -42.57 25.60
C ILE A 5 -9.74 -42.17 24.45
N ALA A 6 -8.41 -42.26 24.62
CA ALA A 6 -7.44 -41.98 23.58
C ALA A 6 -7.62 -42.94 22.39
N ASN A 7 -7.81 -44.22 22.60
CA ASN A 7 -8.03 -45.21 21.54
C ASN A 7 -9.34 -44.96 20.77
N ILE A 8 -10.43 -44.58 21.47
CA ILE A 8 -11.71 -44.23 20.80
C ILE A 8 -11.54 -42.95 19.96
N HIS A 9 -10.83 -41.95 20.49
CA HIS A 9 -10.57 -40.72 19.74
C HIS A 9 -9.72 -40.97 18.48
N THR A 10 -8.67 -41.78 18.60
CA THR A 10 -7.84 -42.17 17.45
C THR A 10 -8.64 -42.96 16.43
N LEU A 11 -9.46 -43.90 16.87
CA LEU A 11 -10.30 -44.71 15.98
C LEU A 11 -11.34 -43.87 15.27
N SER A 12 -12.00 -42.94 15.98
CA SER A 12 -12.97 -42.03 15.38
C SER A 12 -12.34 -41.08 14.34
N SER A 13 -11.12 -40.57 14.61
CA SER A 13 -10.37 -39.75 13.69
C SER A 13 -9.95 -40.50 12.43
N VAL A 14 -9.48 -41.74 12.56
CA VAL A 14 -9.16 -42.62 11.43
C VAL A 14 -10.42 -42.94 10.60
N CYS A 15 -11.54 -43.26 11.22
CA CYS A 15 -12.81 -43.50 10.53
C CYS A 15 -13.29 -42.26 9.81
N ALA A 16 -13.20 -41.09 10.43
CA ALA A 16 -13.58 -39.80 9.79
C ALA A 16 -12.68 -39.53 8.58
N MET A 17 -11.36 -39.72 8.71
CA MET A 17 -10.41 -39.56 7.60
C MET A 17 -10.72 -40.50 6.43
N LEU A 18 -10.98 -41.77 6.68
CA LEU A 18 -11.34 -42.77 5.66
C LEU A 18 -12.68 -42.45 4.97
N LEU A 19 -13.62 -41.86 5.70
CA LEU A 19 -14.94 -41.49 5.19
C LEU A 19 -14.87 -40.20 4.35
N PHE A 20 -14.11 -39.18 4.78
CA PHE A 20 -14.07 -37.89 4.13
C PHE A 20 -13.02 -37.79 3.02
N LEU A 21 -11.97 -38.62 3.03
CA LEU A 21 -10.93 -38.60 2.01
C LEU A 21 -11.46 -38.87 0.59
N PRO A 22 -12.31 -39.88 0.34
CA PRO A 22 -12.92 -40.08 -0.98
C PRO A 22 -13.96 -39.00 -1.34
N CYS A 23 -14.52 -38.31 -0.33
CA CYS A 23 -15.51 -37.24 -0.55
C CYS A 23 -14.87 -35.85 -0.73
N SER A 24 -13.52 -35.74 -0.64
CA SER A 24 -12.82 -34.44 -0.76
C SER A 24 -13.16 -33.70 -2.06
N GLY A 25 -13.28 -34.41 -3.19
CA GLY A 25 -13.65 -33.82 -4.46
C GLY A 25 -15.12 -33.33 -4.53
N VAL A 26 -16.02 -33.97 -3.79
CA VAL A 26 -17.43 -33.54 -3.69
C VAL A 26 -17.53 -32.34 -2.76
N LEU A 27 -16.81 -32.36 -1.64
CA LEU A 27 -16.73 -31.23 -0.70
C LEU A 27 -16.12 -29.99 -1.35
N SER A 28 -15.05 -30.15 -2.14
CA SER A 28 -14.47 -29.07 -2.93
C SER A 28 -15.46 -28.48 -3.94
N LYS A 29 -16.21 -29.34 -4.67
CA LYS A 29 -17.24 -28.86 -5.60
C LYS A 29 -18.42 -28.17 -4.89
N LEU A 30 -18.82 -28.66 -3.70
CA LEU A 30 -19.85 -28.00 -2.91
C LEU A 30 -19.37 -26.64 -2.37
N ALA A 31 -18.14 -26.56 -1.93
CA ALA A 31 -17.52 -25.29 -1.52
C ALA A 31 -17.46 -24.28 -2.67
N MET A 32 -17.04 -24.71 -3.87
CA MET A 32 -17.06 -23.88 -5.08
C MET A 32 -18.47 -23.44 -5.48
N LEU A 33 -19.50 -24.23 -5.19
CA LEU A 33 -20.90 -23.89 -5.50
C LEU A 33 -21.51 -22.90 -4.49
N THR A 34 -20.98 -22.87 -3.27
CA THR A 34 -21.47 -22.01 -2.18
C THR A 34 -20.69 -20.72 -2.04
N VAL A 35 -19.43 -20.69 -2.49
CA VAL A 35 -18.60 -19.49 -2.58
C VAL A 35 -18.59 -19.05 -4.03
N PRO A 36 -19.24 -17.93 -4.40
CA PRO A 36 -19.12 -17.43 -5.77
C PRO A 36 -17.63 -17.13 -6.04
N ASP A 37 -17.08 -17.75 -7.08
CA ASP A 37 -15.78 -17.38 -7.61
C ASP A 37 -15.87 -15.91 -8.08
N ASN A 38 -15.43 -14.99 -7.24
CA ASN A 38 -15.13 -13.64 -7.66
C ASN A 38 -13.87 -13.74 -8.52
N ALA A 39 -14.04 -13.91 -9.83
CA ALA A 39 -12.92 -14.08 -10.76
C ALA A 39 -11.94 -12.88 -10.66
N GLU A 40 -12.45 -11.71 -10.33
CA GLU A 40 -11.64 -10.51 -10.07
C GLU A 40 -10.79 -10.66 -8.80
N GLU A 41 -11.36 -11.18 -7.72
CA GLU A 41 -10.64 -11.38 -6.45
C GLU A 41 -9.61 -12.52 -6.56
N ALA A 42 -9.93 -13.60 -7.26
CA ALA A 42 -8.98 -14.67 -7.56
C ALA A 42 -7.82 -14.18 -8.43
N GLN A 43 -8.08 -13.25 -9.36
CA GLN A 43 -7.06 -12.64 -10.19
C GLN A 43 -6.21 -11.63 -9.40
N GLU A 44 -6.81 -10.88 -8.47
CA GLU A 44 -6.09 -10.00 -7.55
C GLU A 44 -5.13 -10.77 -6.64
N LEU A 45 -5.50 -11.96 -6.19
CA LEU A 45 -4.67 -12.79 -5.29
C LEU A 45 -3.71 -13.73 -6.04
N SER A 46 -3.58 -13.62 -7.36
CA SER A 46 -2.68 -14.46 -8.16
C SER A 46 -1.28 -13.86 -8.26
N MET A 47 -0.23 -14.71 -8.19
CA MET A 47 1.15 -14.30 -8.52
C MET A 47 1.27 -13.90 -9.98
N PRO A 48 2.06 -12.85 -10.32
CA PRO A 48 2.37 -12.55 -11.71
C PRO A 48 3.20 -13.68 -12.33
N VAL A 49 2.96 -13.93 -13.62
CA VAL A 49 3.78 -14.87 -14.39
C VAL A 49 5.02 -14.10 -14.89
N LEU A 50 6.22 -14.58 -14.54
CA LEU A 50 7.50 -14.02 -14.94
C LEU A 50 8.26 -15.13 -15.70
N ASP A 51 8.39 -14.98 -17.02
CA ASP A 51 8.94 -16.02 -17.91
C ASP A 51 10.37 -15.66 -18.33
N GLU A 52 11.36 -16.35 -17.77
CA GLU A 52 12.78 -16.16 -18.08
C GLU A 52 13.13 -16.41 -19.55
N ARG A 53 12.29 -17.12 -20.32
CA ARG A 53 12.49 -17.31 -21.77
C ARG A 53 12.42 -16.00 -22.56
N LEU A 54 11.78 -14.97 -21.96
CA LEU A 54 11.66 -13.63 -22.54
C LEU A 54 12.98 -12.83 -22.44
N PHE A 55 13.97 -13.27 -21.70
CA PHE A 55 15.29 -12.59 -21.63
C PHE A 55 15.97 -12.46 -22.99
N LYS A 56 15.61 -13.31 -23.97
CA LYS A 56 16.05 -13.16 -25.37
C LYS A 56 15.52 -11.89 -26.05
N SER A 57 14.51 -11.23 -25.45
CA SER A 57 13.94 -9.97 -25.92
C SER A 57 13.77 -9.05 -24.71
N PRO A 58 14.85 -8.32 -24.31
CA PRO A 58 14.89 -7.56 -23.06
C PRO A 58 13.72 -6.59 -22.90
N ALA A 59 13.32 -5.89 -23.94
CA ALA A 59 12.19 -4.96 -23.89
C ALA A 59 10.86 -5.66 -23.51
N VAL A 60 10.63 -6.91 -23.98
CA VAL A 60 9.43 -7.68 -23.63
C VAL A 60 9.53 -8.18 -22.18
N ALA A 61 10.71 -8.59 -21.74
CA ALA A 61 10.94 -9.01 -20.37
C ALA A 61 10.74 -7.84 -19.37
N LEU A 62 11.25 -6.65 -19.69
CA LEU A 62 11.03 -5.42 -18.92
C LEU A 62 9.54 -5.04 -18.84
N GLN A 63 8.82 -5.13 -19.97
CA GLN A 63 7.39 -4.87 -19.97
C GLN A 63 6.62 -5.87 -19.10
N GLN A 64 7.02 -7.14 -19.09
CA GLN A 64 6.42 -8.15 -18.22
C GLN A 64 6.69 -7.84 -16.75
N ALA A 65 7.93 -7.46 -16.39
CA ALA A 65 8.28 -7.04 -15.04
C ALA A 65 7.50 -5.80 -14.62
N LYS A 66 7.41 -4.77 -15.48
CA LYS A 66 6.60 -3.57 -15.23
C LYS A 66 5.14 -3.92 -14.94
N ASN A 67 4.52 -4.77 -15.74
CA ASN A 67 3.14 -5.21 -15.51
C ASN A 67 2.97 -5.92 -14.16
N ALA A 68 4.00 -6.61 -13.68
CA ALA A 68 4.00 -7.22 -12.36
C ALA A 68 4.09 -6.15 -11.25
N VAL A 69 4.95 -5.13 -11.42
CA VAL A 69 5.04 -3.99 -10.48
C VAL A 69 3.72 -3.21 -10.44
N VAL A 70 3.04 -2.98 -11.57
CA VAL A 70 1.70 -2.36 -11.62
C VAL A 70 0.68 -3.15 -10.78
N LYS A 71 0.70 -4.48 -10.85
CA LYS A 71 -0.18 -5.31 -10.00
C LYS A 71 0.17 -5.18 -8.53
N MET A 72 1.46 -5.06 -8.20
CA MET A 72 1.94 -4.86 -6.84
C MET A 72 1.50 -3.51 -6.29
N SER A 73 1.65 -2.42 -7.06
CA SER A 73 1.23 -1.08 -6.67
C SER A 73 -0.28 -0.99 -6.35
N ARG A 74 -1.11 -1.61 -7.19
CA ARG A 74 -2.57 -1.67 -6.96
C ARG A 74 -2.92 -2.39 -5.65
N ARG A 75 -2.17 -3.44 -5.30
CA ARG A 75 -2.37 -4.20 -4.06
C ARG A 75 -1.94 -3.42 -2.83
N ALA A 76 -0.80 -2.74 -2.90
CA ALA A 76 -0.32 -1.86 -1.84
C ALA A 76 -1.32 -0.73 -1.58
N ALA A 77 -1.77 -0.02 -2.63
CA ALA A 77 -2.79 1.01 -2.53
C ALA A 77 -4.11 0.47 -1.92
N ARG A 78 -4.54 -0.73 -2.35
CA ARG A 78 -5.75 -1.36 -1.79
C ARG A 78 -5.58 -1.70 -0.31
N ASN A 79 -4.41 -2.16 0.13
CA ASN A 79 -4.15 -2.42 1.55
C ASN A 79 -4.24 -1.15 2.37
N VAL A 80 -3.70 -0.02 1.91
CA VAL A 80 -3.82 1.28 2.61
C VAL A 80 -5.29 1.68 2.72
N ASN A 81 -6.05 1.62 1.62
CA ASN A 81 -7.47 2.00 1.59
C ASN A 81 -8.36 1.10 2.46
N LEU A 82 -7.93 -0.14 2.73
CA LEU A 82 -8.62 -1.05 3.64
C LEU A 82 -8.18 -0.85 5.10
N ALA A 83 -6.93 -0.46 5.34
CA ALA A 83 -6.40 -0.29 6.70
C ALA A 83 -6.91 0.98 7.38
N ALA A 84 -7.04 2.10 6.65
CA ALA A 84 -7.45 3.38 7.22
C ALA A 84 -8.84 3.34 7.91
N PRO A 85 -9.91 2.76 7.32
CA PRO A 85 -11.20 2.66 7.96
C PRO A 85 -11.22 1.80 9.24
N LEU A 86 -10.27 0.85 9.40
CA LEU A 86 -10.16 0.02 10.60
C LEU A 86 -9.87 0.84 11.87
N LEU A 87 -9.23 2.00 11.73
CA LEU A 87 -8.97 2.94 12.82
C LEU A 87 -10.26 3.50 13.46
N LEU A 88 -11.37 3.46 12.70
CA LEU A 88 -12.66 3.96 13.14
C LEU A 88 -13.60 2.81 13.52
N LYS A 89 -13.51 1.70 12.81
CA LYS A 89 -14.34 0.52 13.03
C LYS A 89 -13.58 -0.73 12.66
N MET A 90 -13.28 -1.55 13.65
CA MET A 90 -12.59 -2.82 13.47
C MET A 90 -13.45 -3.82 12.70
N ASP A 91 -12.80 -4.57 11.79
CA ASP A 91 -13.39 -5.65 11.00
C ASP A 91 -12.35 -6.75 10.77
N GLU A 92 -12.54 -7.90 11.40
CA GLU A 92 -11.60 -9.03 11.37
C GLU A 92 -11.42 -9.65 9.97
N ASP A 93 -12.46 -9.61 9.15
CA ASP A 93 -12.38 -10.12 7.77
C ASP A 93 -11.47 -9.21 6.93
N THR A 94 -11.57 -7.90 7.11
CA THR A 94 -10.69 -6.91 6.47
C THR A 94 -9.25 -7.06 6.93
N VAL A 95 -9.00 -7.26 8.23
CA VAL A 95 -7.65 -7.53 8.76
C VAL A 95 -7.05 -8.78 8.10
N SER A 96 -7.82 -9.86 8.03
CA SER A 96 -7.39 -11.10 7.39
C SER A 96 -7.07 -10.89 5.91
N ALA A 97 -7.88 -10.12 5.20
CA ALA A 97 -7.67 -9.80 3.78
C ALA A 97 -6.40 -8.95 3.55
N ILE A 98 -6.09 -8.00 4.44
CA ILE A 98 -4.85 -7.21 4.39
C ILE A 98 -3.65 -8.13 4.58
N LYS A 99 -3.64 -8.97 5.62
CA LYS A 99 -2.53 -9.91 5.92
C LYS A 99 -2.25 -10.89 4.77
N VAL A 100 -3.30 -11.39 4.12
CA VAL A 100 -3.16 -12.28 2.93
C VAL A 100 -2.55 -11.52 1.76
N ARG A 101 -2.98 -10.29 1.52
CA ARG A 101 -2.50 -9.47 0.39
C ARG A 101 -1.07 -9.01 0.63
N GLU A 102 -0.69 -8.70 1.89
CA GLU A 102 0.67 -8.36 2.26
C GLU A 102 1.64 -9.51 1.98
N ASN A 103 1.35 -10.71 2.45
CA ASN A 103 2.16 -11.89 2.13
C ASN A 103 2.34 -12.10 0.61
N LEU A 104 1.36 -11.67 -0.18
CA LEU A 104 1.44 -11.73 -1.63
C LEU A 104 2.34 -10.62 -2.19
N ILE A 105 2.32 -9.41 -1.62
CA ILE A 105 3.19 -8.28 -1.98
C ILE A 105 4.65 -8.68 -1.72
N ASP A 106 5.00 -9.20 -0.53
CA ASP A 106 6.33 -9.70 -0.18
C ASP A 106 6.84 -10.75 -1.20
N ARG A 107 6.00 -11.70 -1.52
CA ARG A 107 6.35 -12.74 -2.50
C ARG A 107 6.52 -12.19 -3.90
N MET A 108 5.79 -11.15 -4.26
CA MET A 108 5.95 -10.46 -5.55
C MET A 108 7.24 -9.66 -5.57
N GLU A 109 7.56 -8.95 -4.49
CA GLU A 109 8.84 -8.24 -4.33
C GLU A 109 10.02 -9.19 -4.62
N VAL A 110 10.08 -10.31 -3.91
CA VAL A 110 11.14 -11.32 -4.11
C VAL A 110 11.14 -11.88 -5.53
N ALA A 111 9.98 -12.19 -6.10
CA ALA A 111 9.88 -12.79 -7.43
C ALA A 111 10.30 -11.81 -8.54
N ILE A 112 9.83 -10.55 -8.45
CA ILE A 112 10.14 -9.51 -9.45
C ILE A 112 11.62 -9.12 -9.36
N SER A 113 12.13 -8.91 -8.15
CA SER A 113 13.54 -8.57 -7.92
C SER A 113 14.48 -9.67 -8.44
N ASN A 114 14.19 -10.93 -8.15
CA ASN A 114 14.98 -12.05 -8.67
C ASN A 114 14.91 -12.16 -10.20
N TYR A 115 13.76 -11.89 -10.81
CA TYR A 115 13.60 -11.87 -12.25
C TYR A 115 14.44 -10.77 -12.91
N LEU A 116 14.39 -9.56 -12.35
CA LEU A 116 15.15 -8.41 -12.81
C LEU A 116 16.67 -8.61 -12.62
N ILE A 117 17.11 -9.15 -11.47
CA ILE A 117 18.52 -9.46 -11.21
C ILE A 117 19.04 -10.50 -12.21
N LYS A 118 18.30 -11.59 -12.46
CA LYS A 118 18.69 -12.59 -13.48
C LYS A 118 18.76 -12.01 -14.89
N MET A 119 17.96 -10.98 -15.15
CA MET A 119 17.99 -10.32 -16.45
C MET A 119 19.34 -9.57 -16.66
N THR A 120 19.99 -9.08 -15.58
CA THR A 120 21.30 -8.44 -15.67
C THR A 120 22.43 -9.39 -16.06
N ASP A 121 22.23 -10.72 -15.98
CA ASP A 121 23.17 -11.72 -16.47
C ASP A 121 23.18 -11.80 -18.01
N GLN A 122 22.26 -11.11 -18.69
CA GLN A 122 22.23 -11.02 -20.16
C GLN A 122 23.02 -9.80 -20.64
N GLU A 123 23.35 -9.78 -21.94
CA GLU A 123 23.96 -8.60 -22.57
C GLU A 123 22.87 -7.53 -22.78
N LEU A 124 22.73 -6.63 -21.79
CA LEU A 124 21.80 -5.51 -21.84
C LEU A 124 22.48 -4.25 -22.38
N GLY A 125 21.74 -3.43 -23.11
CA GLY A 125 22.15 -2.07 -23.42
C GLY A 125 22.07 -1.15 -22.19
N ASP A 126 22.64 0.05 -22.31
CA ASP A 126 22.65 1.03 -21.22
C ASP A 126 21.23 1.42 -20.77
N ASP A 127 20.32 1.67 -21.73
CA ASP A 127 18.92 2.02 -21.46
C ASP A 127 18.16 0.86 -20.76
N GLU A 128 18.41 -0.38 -21.15
CA GLU A 128 17.80 -1.55 -20.54
C GLU A 128 18.33 -1.79 -19.13
N SER A 129 19.62 -1.59 -18.91
CA SER A 129 20.25 -1.69 -17.58
C SER A 129 19.72 -0.61 -16.62
N HIS A 130 19.53 0.60 -17.12
CA HIS A 130 18.89 1.67 -16.36
C HIS A 130 17.44 1.33 -16.01
N ALA A 131 16.66 0.84 -16.98
CA ALA A 131 15.28 0.44 -16.74
C ALA A 131 15.13 -0.70 -15.72
N VAL A 132 16.05 -1.68 -15.71
CA VAL A 132 16.12 -2.72 -14.66
C VAL A 132 16.32 -2.09 -13.29
N THR A 133 17.28 -1.15 -13.17
CA THR A 133 17.57 -0.47 -11.90
C THR A 133 16.38 0.32 -11.39
N GLU A 134 15.71 1.06 -12.26
CA GLU A 134 14.53 1.83 -11.88
C GLU A 134 13.34 0.95 -11.51
N LEU A 135 13.12 -0.17 -12.21
CA LEU A 135 12.09 -1.12 -11.82
C LEU A 135 12.34 -1.74 -10.45
N LEU A 136 13.62 -2.03 -10.08
CA LEU A 136 13.97 -2.49 -8.73
C LEU A 136 13.66 -1.43 -7.66
N ASN A 137 13.92 -0.16 -7.96
CA ASN A 137 13.58 0.95 -7.08
C ASN A 137 12.05 1.03 -6.89
N PHE A 138 11.24 0.98 -7.96
CA PHE A 138 9.79 1.00 -7.87
C PHE A 138 9.20 -0.18 -7.09
N VAL A 139 9.79 -1.38 -7.21
CA VAL A 139 9.42 -2.54 -6.40
C VAL A 139 9.55 -2.23 -4.92
N THR A 140 10.69 -1.64 -4.51
CA THR A 140 10.94 -1.25 -3.12
C THR A 140 9.97 -0.17 -2.64
N GLU A 141 9.69 0.86 -3.45
CA GLU A 141 8.75 1.92 -3.05
C GLU A 141 7.32 1.37 -2.82
N PHE A 142 6.82 0.48 -3.70
CA PHE A 142 5.49 -0.10 -3.55
C PHE A 142 5.39 -1.14 -2.43
N GLU A 143 6.45 -1.91 -2.15
CA GLU A 143 6.50 -2.79 -0.98
C GLU A 143 6.39 -1.97 0.31
N ARG A 144 7.15 -0.88 0.43
CA ARG A 144 7.09 0.03 1.58
C ARG A 144 5.69 0.59 1.81
N ILE A 145 4.97 0.96 0.75
CA ILE A 145 3.56 1.40 0.87
C ILE A 145 2.70 0.27 1.47
N GLY A 146 2.91 -0.98 1.06
CA GLY A 146 2.24 -2.17 1.64
C GLY A 146 2.55 -2.35 3.12
N ASP A 147 3.82 -2.31 3.50
CA ASP A 147 4.30 -2.39 4.88
C ASP A 147 3.63 -1.34 5.79
N TYR A 148 3.54 -0.08 5.34
CA TYR A 148 2.88 0.97 6.12
C TYR A 148 1.38 0.78 6.24
N ALA A 149 0.73 0.13 5.27
CA ALA A 149 -0.67 -0.27 5.41
C ALA A 149 -0.87 -1.29 6.54
N VAL A 150 0.05 -2.27 6.66
CA VAL A 150 0.04 -3.23 7.78
C VAL A 150 0.28 -2.52 9.10
N ASN A 151 1.23 -1.59 9.18
CA ASN A 151 1.46 -0.80 10.40
C ASN A 151 0.21 -0.04 10.83
N ILE A 152 -0.56 0.56 9.89
CA ILE A 152 -1.83 1.24 10.21
C ILE A 152 -2.87 0.23 10.71
N MET A 153 -2.98 -0.94 10.08
CA MET A 153 -3.87 -2.02 10.52
C MET A 153 -3.53 -2.48 11.95
N GLU A 154 -2.24 -2.69 12.27
CA GLU A 154 -1.78 -3.08 13.61
C GLU A 154 -2.13 -2.02 14.66
N LYS A 155 -2.11 -0.73 14.29
CA LYS A 155 -2.58 0.35 15.17
C LYS A 155 -4.08 0.32 15.41
N ALA A 156 -4.86 -0.13 14.44
CA ALA A 156 -6.29 -0.37 14.63
C ALA A 156 -6.54 -1.59 15.54
N GLU A 157 -5.78 -2.70 15.38
CA GLU A 157 -5.82 -3.85 16.30
C GLU A 157 -5.47 -3.40 17.73
N GLU A 158 -4.42 -2.57 17.92
CA GLU A 158 -4.01 -2.02 19.22
C GLU A 158 -5.11 -1.21 19.90
N LEU A 159 -5.83 -0.35 19.15
CA LEU A 159 -6.97 0.41 19.66
C LEU A 159 -8.11 -0.50 20.10
N ASN A 160 -8.42 -1.51 19.30
CA ASN A 160 -9.49 -2.46 19.58
C ASN A 160 -9.18 -3.31 20.82
N GLU A 161 -7.95 -3.81 20.97
CA GLU A 161 -7.51 -4.55 22.17
C GLU A 161 -7.60 -3.74 23.46
N LYS A 162 -7.36 -2.43 23.37
CA LYS A 162 -7.45 -1.49 24.49
C LYS A 162 -8.86 -0.96 24.72
N GLU A 163 -9.86 -1.41 23.94
CA GLU A 163 -11.23 -0.86 23.95
C GLU A 163 -11.25 0.68 23.85
N ALA A 164 -10.28 1.24 23.10
CA ALA A 164 -10.05 2.66 22.97
C ALA A 164 -10.54 3.17 21.60
N SER A 165 -10.90 4.45 21.54
CA SER A 165 -11.31 5.11 20.30
C SER A 165 -10.82 6.53 20.26
N PHE A 166 -10.63 7.07 19.06
CA PHE A 166 -10.34 8.48 18.85
C PHE A 166 -11.54 9.36 19.18
N SER A 167 -11.29 10.61 19.58
CA SER A 167 -12.33 11.62 19.77
C SER A 167 -13.06 11.90 18.44
N GLU A 168 -14.29 12.40 18.51
CA GLU A 168 -15.09 12.71 17.31
C GLU A 168 -14.39 13.69 16.36
N SER A 169 -13.64 14.67 16.91
CA SER A 169 -12.83 15.58 16.10
C SER A 169 -11.70 14.85 15.38
N ALA A 170 -10.94 14.02 16.11
CA ALA A 170 -9.86 13.24 15.52
C ALA A 170 -10.34 12.26 14.44
N GLN A 171 -11.53 11.66 14.61
CA GLN A 171 -12.13 10.80 13.58
C GLN A 171 -12.45 11.58 12.29
N LYS A 172 -13.02 12.77 12.40
CA LYS A 172 -13.30 13.65 11.24
C LYS A 172 -12.03 14.08 10.52
N GLU A 173 -10.99 14.41 11.28
CA GLU A 173 -9.67 14.74 10.77
C GLU A 173 -9.04 13.56 9.99
N LEU A 174 -9.09 12.35 10.56
CA LEU A 174 -8.57 11.14 9.91
C LEU A 174 -9.33 10.81 8.62
N ILE A 175 -10.66 10.97 8.58
CA ILE A 175 -11.47 10.77 7.37
C ILE A 175 -11.06 11.75 6.26
N LEU A 176 -10.71 12.98 6.61
CA LEU A 176 -10.24 13.95 5.63
C LEU A 176 -8.83 13.61 5.12
N LEU A 177 -7.94 13.19 6.02
CA LEU A 177 -6.59 12.76 5.68
C LEU A 177 -6.62 11.50 4.80
N GLU A 178 -7.49 10.53 5.10
CA GLU A 178 -7.72 9.32 4.28
C GLU A 178 -8.02 9.65 2.82
N LYS A 179 -8.88 10.65 2.56
CA LYS A 179 -9.21 11.08 1.19
C LYS A 179 -7.99 11.63 0.45
N ALA A 180 -7.13 12.38 1.12
CA ALA A 180 -5.90 12.88 0.52
C ALA A 180 -4.93 11.73 0.19
N VAL A 181 -4.82 10.74 1.10
CA VAL A 181 -4.01 9.53 0.90
C VAL A 181 -4.56 8.66 -0.25
N GLU A 182 -5.87 8.45 -0.32
CA GLU A 182 -6.50 7.74 -1.43
C GLU A 182 -6.20 8.43 -2.78
N ARG A 183 -6.25 9.76 -2.79
CA ARG A 183 -5.96 10.57 -3.99
C ARG A 183 -4.51 10.41 -4.43
N ILE A 184 -3.54 10.53 -3.53
CA ILE A 184 -2.12 10.41 -3.89
C ILE A 184 -1.78 8.99 -4.38
N LEU A 185 -2.30 7.95 -3.74
CA LEU A 185 -2.14 6.57 -4.19
C LEU A 185 -2.73 6.34 -5.58
N THR A 186 -3.91 6.91 -5.85
CA THR A 186 -4.58 6.81 -7.15
C THR A 186 -3.76 7.49 -8.24
N VAL A 187 -3.35 8.75 -8.03
CA VAL A 187 -2.58 9.52 -9.01
C VAL A 187 -1.23 8.85 -9.29
N THR A 188 -0.53 8.40 -8.25
CA THR A 188 0.76 7.70 -8.38
C THR A 188 0.61 6.39 -9.15
N GLY A 189 -0.40 5.57 -8.81
CA GLY A 189 -0.66 4.30 -9.48
C GLY A 189 -1.02 4.47 -10.96
N GLU A 190 -1.89 5.44 -11.28
CA GLU A 190 -2.29 5.76 -12.65
C GLU A 190 -1.13 6.34 -13.49
N ALA A 191 -0.31 7.20 -12.89
CA ALA A 191 0.89 7.73 -13.53
C ALA A 191 1.86 6.60 -13.87
N PHE A 192 2.17 5.72 -12.92
CA PHE A 192 3.08 4.60 -13.11
C PHE A 192 2.59 3.60 -14.13
N GLU A 193 1.31 3.25 -14.10
CA GLU A 193 0.71 2.31 -15.07
C GLU A 193 0.74 2.86 -16.49
N GLY A 194 0.42 4.16 -16.65
CA GLY A 194 0.31 4.81 -17.95
C GLY A 194 1.62 5.38 -18.51
N ASP A 195 2.75 5.31 -17.79
CA ASP A 195 3.97 6.08 -18.07
C ASP A 195 3.68 7.59 -18.25
N ASP A 196 2.74 8.12 -17.44
CA ASP A 196 2.23 9.47 -17.57
C ASP A 196 2.98 10.42 -16.62
N THR A 197 4.05 11.04 -17.11
CA THR A 197 4.85 12.00 -16.34
C THR A 197 4.11 13.29 -16.03
N GLN A 198 3.15 13.71 -16.87
CA GLN A 198 2.29 14.86 -16.57
C GLN A 198 1.40 14.58 -15.34
N LYS A 199 0.92 13.35 -15.22
CA LYS A 199 0.20 12.92 -14.04
C LYS A 199 1.13 12.76 -12.83
N ALA A 200 2.35 12.26 -13.02
CA ALA A 200 3.36 12.17 -11.97
C ALA A 200 3.69 13.55 -11.37
N MET A 201 3.69 14.62 -12.17
CA MET A 201 3.90 16.01 -11.69
C MET A 201 2.81 16.50 -10.73
N GLN A 202 1.65 15.83 -10.63
CA GLN A 202 0.58 16.19 -9.68
C GLN A 202 0.82 15.59 -8.29
N VAL A 203 1.73 14.62 -8.15
CA VAL A 203 1.94 13.90 -6.89
C VAL A 203 2.64 14.78 -5.87
N GLU A 204 3.71 15.48 -6.24
CA GLU A 204 4.51 16.29 -5.33
C GLU A 204 3.73 17.44 -4.68
N PRO A 205 2.90 18.23 -5.42
CA PRO A 205 2.04 19.25 -4.79
C PRO A 205 1.04 18.67 -3.78
N LEU A 206 0.55 17.45 -4.02
CA LEU A 206 -0.38 16.76 -3.12
C LEU A 206 0.34 16.20 -1.89
N GLU A 207 1.56 15.69 -2.05
CA GLU A 207 2.41 15.24 -0.93
C GLU A 207 2.70 16.42 0.00
N GLU A 208 3.09 17.59 -0.52
CA GLU A 208 3.34 18.79 0.30
C GLU A 208 2.08 19.21 1.09
N VAL A 209 0.89 19.06 0.50
CA VAL A 209 -0.37 19.31 1.20
C VAL A 209 -0.61 18.28 2.31
N ILE A 210 -0.32 16.99 2.07
CA ILE A 210 -0.45 15.93 3.08
C ILE A 210 0.51 16.19 4.25
N ASP A 211 1.74 16.59 3.97
CA ASP A 211 2.73 16.93 5.01
C ASP A 211 2.24 18.07 5.91
N VAL A 212 1.70 19.14 5.30
CA VAL A 212 1.10 20.24 6.07
C VAL A 212 -0.10 19.76 6.89
N MET A 213 -0.94 18.86 6.34
CA MET A 213 -2.06 18.26 7.08
C MET A 213 -1.54 17.47 8.30
N VAL A 214 -0.54 16.61 8.10
CA VAL A 214 0.07 15.78 9.17
C VAL A 214 0.64 16.66 10.28
N GLU A 215 1.38 17.72 9.92
CA GLU A 215 1.95 18.66 10.91
C GLU A 215 0.84 19.33 11.74
N ARG A 216 -0.21 19.83 11.10
CA ARG A 216 -1.36 20.46 11.78
C ARG A 216 -2.10 19.49 12.69
N LEU A 217 -2.38 18.28 12.21
CA LEU A 217 -3.04 17.25 13.00
C LEU A 217 -2.21 16.83 14.22
N ARG A 218 -0.89 16.77 14.07
CA ARG A 218 0.04 16.55 15.19
C ARG A 218 -0.06 17.66 16.23
N ASP A 219 -0.06 18.91 15.80
CA ASP A 219 -0.19 20.06 16.72
C ASP A 219 -1.54 20.10 17.44
N GLN A 220 -2.63 19.84 16.72
CA GLN A 220 -3.98 19.79 17.30
C GLN A 220 -4.08 18.64 18.31
N HIS A 221 -3.50 17.49 17.98
CA HIS A 221 -3.50 16.36 18.88
C HIS A 221 -2.71 16.65 20.18
N ILE A 222 -1.56 17.31 20.08
CA ILE A 222 -0.78 17.76 21.26
C ILE A 222 -1.61 18.72 22.14
N ARG A 223 -2.42 19.60 21.55
CA ARG A 223 -3.34 20.49 22.30
C ARG A 223 -4.39 19.66 23.04
N ARG A 224 -5.06 18.70 22.34
CA ARG A 224 -6.06 17.79 22.95
C ARG A 224 -5.48 16.98 24.12
N LEU A 225 -4.23 16.55 24.03
CA LEU A 225 -3.53 15.87 25.12
C LEU A 225 -3.33 16.81 26.33
N LYS A 226 -2.89 18.04 26.09
CA LYS A 226 -2.70 19.05 27.15
C LYS A 226 -4.01 19.41 27.84
N ASP A 227 -5.11 19.46 27.11
CA ASP A 227 -6.43 19.81 27.62
C ASP A 227 -7.15 18.60 28.27
N GLY A 228 -6.50 17.42 28.28
CA GLY A 228 -7.07 16.18 28.86
C GLY A 228 -8.26 15.61 28.11
N VAL A 229 -8.43 15.98 26.82
CA VAL A 229 -9.55 15.53 25.97
C VAL A 229 -9.31 14.10 25.45
N CYS A 230 -8.06 13.67 25.33
CA CYS A 230 -7.70 12.32 24.91
C CYS A 230 -6.69 11.68 25.87
N SER A 231 -6.65 10.34 25.90
CA SER A 231 -5.70 9.59 26.70
C SER A 231 -4.31 9.58 26.06
N ILE A 232 -3.27 9.34 26.84
CA ILE A 232 -1.89 9.21 26.33
C ILE A 232 -1.80 8.01 25.38
N ASP A 233 -2.46 6.89 25.72
CA ASP A 233 -2.43 5.67 24.91
C ASP A 233 -3.00 5.87 23.50
N THR A 234 -4.19 6.49 23.40
CA THR A 234 -4.78 6.85 22.10
C THR A 234 -3.95 7.90 21.38
N GLY A 235 -3.25 8.75 22.15
CA GLY A 235 -2.39 9.78 21.62
C GLY A 235 -1.17 9.25 20.88
N VAL A 236 -0.50 8.26 21.44
CA VAL A 236 0.64 7.61 20.81
C VAL A 236 0.21 6.93 19.51
N VAL A 237 -0.91 6.19 19.53
CA VAL A 237 -1.45 5.53 18.34
C VAL A 237 -1.77 6.54 17.24
N PHE A 238 -2.39 7.69 17.60
CA PHE A 238 -2.69 8.74 16.62
C PHE A 238 -1.44 9.29 15.94
N LEU A 239 -0.38 9.57 16.72
CA LEU A 239 0.90 10.06 16.19
C LEU A 239 1.58 9.00 15.30
N ASP A 240 1.52 7.73 15.67
CA ASP A 240 2.06 6.63 14.85
C ASP A 240 1.31 6.52 13.52
N VAL A 241 -0.02 6.67 13.51
CA VAL A 241 -0.82 6.70 12.28
C VAL A 241 -0.40 7.86 11.37
N LEU A 242 -0.23 9.07 11.93
CA LEU A 242 0.24 10.21 11.16
C LEU A 242 1.62 9.98 10.54
N ASN A 243 2.56 9.39 11.29
CA ASN A 243 3.89 9.06 10.79
C ASN A 243 3.81 8.01 9.63
N ASN A 244 2.93 7.01 9.74
CA ASN A 244 2.75 6.03 8.66
C ASN A 244 2.16 6.68 7.40
N VAL A 245 1.21 7.61 7.54
CA VAL A 245 0.64 8.36 6.42
C VAL A 245 1.69 9.23 5.74
N GLU A 246 2.51 9.96 6.49
CA GLU A 246 3.63 10.75 5.98
C GLU A 246 4.59 9.87 5.15
N ARG A 247 4.92 8.67 5.64
CA ARG A 247 5.76 7.72 4.90
C ARG A 247 5.12 7.21 3.62
N ILE A 248 3.82 6.94 3.62
CA ILE A 248 3.09 6.52 2.42
C ILE A 248 3.16 7.62 1.35
N SER A 249 2.92 8.89 1.72
CA SER A 249 3.01 10.02 0.78
C SER A 249 4.43 10.23 0.26
N ASP A 250 5.46 10.12 1.12
CA ASP A 250 6.88 10.14 0.74
C ASP A 250 7.20 9.09 -0.34
N HIS A 251 6.73 7.84 -0.17
CA HIS A 251 6.99 6.78 -1.16
C HIS A 251 6.24 7.02 -2.48
N CYS A 252 5.04 7.58 -2.44
CA CYS A 252 4.33 8.00 -3.64
C CYS A 252 5.11 9.09 -4.40
N SER A 253 5.61 10.09 -3.68
CA SER A 253 6.46 11.14 -4.23
C SER A 253 7.75 10.57 -4.82
N ASN A 254 8.43 9.63 -4.16
CA ASN A 254 9.63 8.98 -4.68
C ASN A 254 9.36 8.27 -6.02
N VAL A 255 8.21 7.60 -6.16
CA VAL A 255 7.79 6.99 -7.44
C VAL A 255 7.66 8.08 -8.52
N ALA A 256 6.92 9.14 -8.24
CA ALA A 256 6.65 10.21 -9.21
C ALA A 256 7.94 10.93 -9.66
N VAL A 257 8.80 11.29 -8.72
CA VAL A 257 10.06 11.99 -8.98
C VAL A 257 11.00 11.14 -9.83
N ARG A 258 11.09 9.81 -9.57
CA ARG A 258 11.86 8.89 -10.42
C ARG A 258 11.31 8.81 -11.85
N MET A 259 9.99 8.73 -12.01
CA MET A 259 9.36 8.74 -13.34
C MET A 259 9.72 10.01 -14.12
N ILE A 260 9.65 11.18 -13.48
CA ILE A 260 10.00 12.47 -14.09
C ILE A 260 11.49 12.51 -14.45
N GLY A 261 12.38 12.02 -13.58
CA GLY A 261 13.82 11.92 -13.82
C GLY A 261 14.18 11.06 -15.02
N MET A 262 13.51 9.92 -15.18
CA MET A 262 13.72 9.01 -16.33
C MET A 262 13.42 9.69 -17.68
N GLU A 263 12.37 10.52 -17.77
CA GLU A 263 12.04 11.24 -19.00
C GLU A 263 13.01 12.39 -19.29
N GLY A 264 13.47 13.08 -18.23
CA GLY A 264 14.38 14.24 -18.36
C GLY A 264 15.80 13.88 -18.84
N GLY A 265 16.17 12.60 -18.81
CA GLY A 265 17.51 12.13 -19.24
C GLY A 265 18.65 12.69 -18.36
N GLU A 266 18.35 13.28 -17.24
CA GLU A 266 19.30 13.82 -16.28
C GLU A 266 19.36 12.88 -15.05
N ASP A 267 20.57 12.49 -14.69
CA ASP A 267 20.84 11.58 -13.58
C ASP A 267 20.75 12.35 -12.22
N TYR A 268 19.60 13.01 -11.99
CA TYR A 268 19.31 13.62 -10.69
C TYR A 268 18.80 12.55 -9.72
N ASP A 269 19.40 12.52 -8.53
CA ASP A 269 18.75 11.78 -7.44
C ASP A 269 17.38 12.40 -7.07
N SER A 270 16.48 11.58 -6.56
CA SER A 270 15.11 11.99 -6.21
C SER A 270 15.09 13.21 -5.27
N HIS A 271 16.05 13.29 -4.35
CA HIS A 271 16.14 14.38 -3.38
C HIS A 271 16.51 15.73 -4.05
N THR A 272 17.42 15.71 -5.03
CA THR A 272 17.81 16.90 -5.79
C THR A 272 16.62 17.39 -6.64
N LEU A 273 15.88 16.50 -7.28
CA LEU A 273 14.74 16.84 -8.11
C LEU A 273 13.59 17.41 -7.28
N LYS A 274 13.25 16.79 -6.12
CA LYS A 274 12.31 17.36 -5.14
C LYS A 274 12.73 18.77 -4.72
N SER A 275 13.99 18.95 -4.36
CA SER A 275 14.51 20.27 -3.95
C SER A 275 14.34 21.31 -5.03
N ILE A 276 14.58 20.98 -6.31
CA ILE A 276 14.37 21.88 -7.45
C ILE A 276 12.90 22.24 -7.60
N MET A 277 11.99 21.29 -7.52
CA MET A 277 10.54 21.50 -7.64
C MET A 277 10.00 22.43 -6.55
N HIS A 278 10.46 22.27 -5.32
CA HIS A 278 10.06 23.11 -4.18
C HIS A 278 10.68 24.52 -4.22
N HIS A 279 11.94 24.67 -4.63
CA HIS A 279 12.60 25.98 -4.67
C HIS A 279 12.23 26.84 -5.88
N ASN A 280 11.86 26.21 -7.01
CA ASN A 280 11.45 26.88 -8.25
C ASN A 280 10.17 26.26 -8.81
N PRO A 281 9.03 26.36 -8.10
CA PRO A 281 7.79 25.72 -8.52
C PRO A 281 7.30 26.30 -9.85
N THR A 282 6.88 25.41 -10.74
CA THR A 282 6.27 25.79 -12.01
C THR A 282 4.87 26.37 -11.76
N LYS A 283 4.30 27.04 -12.78
CA LYS A 283 2.90 27.55 -12.67
C LYS A 283 1.91 26.39 -12.48
N ASP A 284 2.14 25.26 -13.14
CA ASP A 284 1.28 24.08 -13.05
C ASP A 284 1.38 23.45 -11.67
N TYR A 285 2.58 23.37 -11.08
CA TYR A 285 2.80 22.95 -9.70
C TYR A 285 1.98 23.80 -8.72
N MET A 286 2.08 25.14 -8.83
CA MET A 286 1.38 26.07 -7.93
C MET A 286 -0.15 25.99 -8.11
N LEU A 287 -0.62 25.72 -9.32
CA LEU A 287 -2.06 25.55 -9.58
C LEU A 287 -2.59 24.27 -8.91
N GLU A 288 -1.87 23.16 -9.05
CA GLU A 288 -2.23 21.88 -8.43
C GLU A 288 -2.16 21.97 -6.90
N TYR A 289 -1.09 22.58 -6.35
CA TYR A 289 -0.97 22.82 -4.92
C TYR A 289 -2.16 23.63 -4.36
N GLU A 290 -2.53 24.73 -5.00
CA GLU A 290 -3.68 25.53 -4.57
C GLU A 290 -5.02 24.79 -4.71
N GLN A 291 -5.14 23.87 -5.65
CA GLN A 291 -6.31 23.02 -5.79
C GLN A 291 -6.37 22.01 -4.63
N CYS A 292 -5.30 21.29 -4.37
CA CYS A 292 -5.19 20.34 -3.25
C CYS A 292 -5.37 21.04 -1.91
N ARG A 293 -4.79 22.25 -1.74
CA ARG A 293 -4.95 23.05 -0.54
C ARG A 293 -6.42 23.39 -0.28
N LYS A 294 -7.17 23.80 -1.30
CA LYS A 294 -8.61 24.11 -1.18
C LYS A 294 -9.43 22.86 -0.84
N GLU A 295 -9.04 21.72 -1.37
CA GLU A 295 -9.77 20.48 -1.19
C GLU A 295 -9.55 19.85 0.19
N TYR A 296 -8.33 19.93 0.73
CA TYR A 296 -7.93 19.22 1.95
C TYR A 296 -7.57 20.15 3.13
N LEU A 297 -6.75 21.19 2.92
CA LEU A 297 -6.31 22.06 4.02
C LEU A 297 -7.39 23.06 4.47
N VAL A 298 -8.14 23.64 3.55
CA VAL A 298 -9.20 24.60 3.93
C VAL A 298 -10.31 23.93 4.75
N PRO A 299 -10.82 22.73 4.42
CA PRO A 299 -11.73 22.01 5.28
C PRO A 299 -11.13 21.67 6.65
N LEU A 300 -9.85 21.29 6.72
CA LEU A 300 -9.17 21.01 7.96
C LEU A 300 -9.11 22.27 8.86
N GLU A 301 -8.75 23.42 8.29
CA GLU A 301 -8.76 24.73 8.99
C GLU A 301 -10.16 25.12 9.54
N GLN A 302 -11.22 24.75 8.83
CA GLN A 302 -12.59 24.98 9.29
C GLN A 302 -13.03 24.07 10.43
N MET A 303 -12.40 22.90 10.58
CA MET A 303 -12.64 22.01 11.73
C MET A 303 -11.96 22.51 13.01
N GLU A 304 -10.94 23.38 12.87
CA GLU A 304 -10.22 23.98 13.99
C GLU A 304 -10.98 25.19 14.63
N ALA A 305 -11.86 25.85 13.88
CA ALA A 305 -12.58 27.06 14.27
C ALA A 305 -13.84 26.75 15.07
#